data_7f82559796a74961031b860f00ae350e
#
_entry.id   7f82559796a74961031b860f00ae350e
#
_cell.length_a   1.000
_cell.length_b   1.000
_cell.length_c   1.000
_cell.angle_alpha   90.00
_cell.angle_beta   90.00
_cell.angle_gamma   90.00
#
_symmetry.space_group_name_H-M   'P 1'
#
loop_
_entity.id
_entity.type
_entity.pdbx_description
1 polymer ?
#
loop_
_entity_poly.entity_id
_entity_poly.type
_entity_poly.pdbx_seq_one_letter_code
_entity_poly.pdbx_strand_id
1 'polypeptide(L)'
;MKKQRIAVAYSGGLDTSVIVKWLQERYDAEIITVTGNLGQKKEISGLAQKAYKTGARKVYIQDLRDEFVEEYLWPSLKAGALYEHTYPMATSIGRPLLAKALVEVARRERCTAVAHGCTGKGNDQVRFEAAVAALAPELKVLAPLREWEFKSREEEIAYCEKYKIPVTVTKENPYSIDENVWGTSIECGVLEDPMAEPPEDAYQRTISPAQAPDKPTYVTIEFSNGIPTALNGKSMKGFDLIDRLNGIAGANGVGRMDLVENRLVGIKSREVYEAPAAVTLHFAHREIERLTLEKEVMHYKEKLATDYATLIYNGLWFSPLREAFDAFINETQKVVNGLVRLKLYKGNIDIAGRKSPNSLYDTKLATYTIEDQFDHKASEGFIKIYTLPLKTFYRVNRNGTAKAKSLVKKRRSR
;
A
#
# COMPACT_ATOMS: atom_id res chain seq x y z
N MET A 1 13.86 -42.95 7.02
CA MET A 1 12.70 -42.04 6.96
C MET A 1 13.00 -40.93 5.94
N LYS A 2 12.03 -40.48 5.13
CA LYS A 2 12.23 -39.29 4.29
C LYS A 2 12.44 -38.09 5.19
N LYS A 3 13.51 -37.29 4.92
CA LYS A 3 13.71 -36.03 5.63
C LYS A 3 12.52 -35.08 5.46
N GLN A 4 12.18 -34.36 6.49
CA GLN A 4 11.17 -33.31 6.44
C GLN A 4 11.58 -32.22 5.43
N ARG A 5 10.62 -31.61 4.74
CA ARG A 5 10.85 -30.48 3.83
C ARG A 5 10.20 -29.23 4.38
N ILE A 6 10.94 -28.14 4.34
CA ILE A 6 10.47 -26.82 4.77
C ILE A 6 10.71 -25.81 3.65
N ALA A 7 9.67 -25.10 3.24
CA ALA A 7 9.80 -23.99 2.31
C ALA A 7 10.03 -22.67 3.08
N VAL A 8 11.04 -21.91 2.70
CA VAL A 8 11.47 -20.70 3.40
C VAL A 8 11.30 -19.49 2.48
N ALA A 9 10.58 -18.46 2.93
CA ALA A 9 10.58 -17.15 2.30
C ALA A 9 11.98 -16.54 2.44
N TYR A 10 12.68 -16.38 1.33
CA TYR A 10 14.10 -16.07 1.29
C TYR A 10 14.37 -14.76 0.56
N SER A 11 14.89 -13.76 1.28
CA SER A 11 15.30 -12.46 0.73
C SER A 11 16.79 -12.40 0.40
N GLY A 12 17.59 -13.34 0.94
CA GLY A 12 19.05 -13.29 0.85
C GLY A 12 19.72 -12.36 1.85
N GLY A 13 18.96 -11.73 2.74
CA GLY A 13 19.49 -10.97 3.87
C GLY A 13 20.18 -11.86 4.92
N LEU A 14 20.71 -11.24 5.98
CA LEU A 14 21.38 -11.94 7.08
C LEU A 14 20.44 -12.96 7.72
N ASP A 15 19.32 -12.50 8.27
CA ASP A 15 18.37 -13.32 9.03
C ASP A 15 17.88 -14.53 8.21
N THR A 16 17.43 -14.30 6.95
CA THR A 16 16.94 -15.40 6.11
C THR A 16 18.05 -16.39 5.72
N SER A 17 19.31 -15.96 5.67
CA SER A 17 20.45 -16.84 5.44
C SER A 17 20.77 -17.67 6.67
N VAL A 18 20.72 -17.10 7.87
CA VAL A 18 20.83 -17.83 9.15
C VAL A 18 19.73 -18.87 9.27
N ILE A 19 18.48 -18.48 8.97
CA ILE A 19 17.30 -19.37 9.03
C ILE A 19 17.47 -20.65 8.23
N VAL A 20 17.99 -20.58 7.02
CA VAL A 20 18.20 -21.77 6.18
C VAL A 20 19.02 -22.81 6.90
N LYS A 21 20.15 -22.40 7.47
CA LYS A 21 21.08 -23.30 8.17
C LYS A 21 20.52 -23.75 9.53
N TRP A 22 19.94 -22.81 10.29
CA TRP A 22 19.34 -23.09 11.59
C TRP A 22 18.21 -24.12 11.51
N LEU A 23 17.31 -24.00 10.52
CA LEU A 23 16.24 -24.97 10.29
C LEU A 23 16.76 -26.35 9.92
N GLN A 24 17.85 -26.45 9.13
CA GLN A 24 18.48 -27.73 8.81
C GLN A 24 18.95 -28.46 10.07
N GLU A 25 19.60 -27.73 10.99
CA GLU A 25 20.11 -28.32 12.22
C GLU A 25 19.01 -28.67 13.22
N ARG A 26 18.05 -27.76 13.39
CA ARG A 26 16.98 -27.90 14.37
C ARG A 26 15.98 -28.98 14.04
N TYR A 27 15.67 -29.17 12.75
CA TYR A 27 14.60 -30.08 12.28
C TYR A 27 15.13 -31.25 11.42
N ASP A 28 16.43 -31.37 11.21
CA ASP A 28 17.01 -32.31 10.21
C ASP A 28 16.27 -32.27 8.87
N ALA A 29 15.99 -31.05 8.36
CA ALA A 29 15.13 -30.83 7.23
C ALA A 29 15.89 -30.50 5.94
N GLU A 30 15.29 -30.86 4.79
CA GLU A 30 15.66 -30.30 3.47
C GLU A 30 15.00 -28.94 3.31
N ILE A 31 15.78 -27.89 3.06
CA ILE A 31 15.27 -26.52 2.90
C ILE A 31 15.10 -26.18 1.43
N ILE A 32 13.94 -25.62 1.13
CA ILE A 32 13.55 -25.10 -0.20
C ILE A 32 13.34 -23.61 -0.06
N THR A 33 14.15 -22.79 -0.72
CA THR A 33 13.99 -21.33 -0.66
C THR A 33 13.10 -20.83 -1.77
N VAL A 34 12.26 -19.84 -1.43
CA VAL A 34 11.31 -19.21 -2.33
C VAL A 34 11.48 -17.70 -2.26
N THR A 35 11.73 -17.10 -3.40
CA THR A 35 11.85 -15.65 -3.56
C THR A 35 10.90 -15.19 -4.66
N GLY A 36 10.13 -14.13 -4.41
CA GLY A 36 9.30 -13.46 -5.41
C GLY A 36 9.96 -12.18 -5.91
N ASN A 37 10.00 -12.02 -7.24
CA ASN A 37 10.37 -10.77 -7.87
C ASN A 37 9.13 -9.87 -7.99
N LEU A 38 9.09 -8.79 -7.22
CA LEU A 38 8.07 -7.75 -7.26
C LEU A 38 8.60 -6.43 -7.85
N GLY A 39 9.74 -6.48 -8.53
CA GLY A 39 10.40 -5.30 -9.12
C GLY A 39 11.52 -4.68 -8.28
N GLN A 40 11.99 -5.37 -7.26
CA GLN A 40 13.21 -5.00 -6.53
C GLN A 40 14.44 -5.21 -7.45
N LYS A 41 15.16 -4.12 -7.75
CA LYS A 41 16.20 -4.14 -8.80
C LYS A 41 17.52 -4.79 -8.35
N LYS A 42 17.89 -4.66 -7.08
CA LYS A 42 19.26 -5.01 -6.60
C LYS A 42 19.39 -6.41 -6.02
N GLU A 43 18.32 -7.04 -5.59
CA GLU A 43 18.37 -8.21 -4.69
C GLU A 43 18.35 -9.56 -5.42
N ILE A 44 17.97 -9.62 -6.68
CA ILE A 44 17.71 -10.91 -7.38
C ILE A 44 18.96 -11.49 -8.03
N SER A 45 19.91 -10.64 -8.45
CA SER A 45 21.14 -11.10 -9.09
C SER A 45 22.03 -11.87 -8.11
N GLY A 46 22.38 -13.10 -8.47
CA GLY A 46 23.22 -13.98 -7.63
C GLY A 46 22.52 -14.65 -6.45
N LEU A 47 21.24 -14.34 -6.21
CA LEU A 47 20.49 -14.85 -5.07
C LEU A 47 20.36 -16.39 -5.05
N ALA A 48 20.13 -17.00 -6.21
CA ALA A 48 20.08 -18.47 -6.32
C ALA A 48 21.40 -19.12 -5.89
N GLN A 49 22.53 -18.58 -6.35
CA GLN A 49 23.84 -19.09 -5.98
C GLN A 49 24.11 -18.93 -4.47
N LYS A 50 23.69 -17.79 -3.90
CA LYS A 50 23.78 -17.54 -2.47
C LYS A 50 22.95 -18.54 -1.67
N ALA A 51 21.70 -18.77 -2.05
CA ALA A 51 20.82 -19.73 -1.40
C ALA A 51 21.37 -21.15 -1.41
N TYR A 52 21.92 -21.61 -2.54
CA TYR A 52 22.60 -22.93 -2.61
C TYR A 52 23.83 -23.01 -1.71
N LYS A 53 24.66 -21.96 -1.69
CA LYS A 53 25.85 -21.90 -0.80
C LYS A 53 25.45 -21.88 0.68
N THR A 54 24.27 -21.34 1.01
CA THR A 54 23.72 -21.34 2.37
C THR A 54 23.20 -22.72 2.78
N GLY A 55 23.00 -23.63 1.83
CA GLY A 55 22.56 -24.99 2.09
C GLY A 55 21.15 -25.34 1.57
N ALA A 56 20.51 -24.45 0.82
CA ALA A 56 19.23 -24.77 0.21
C ALA A 56 19.32 -25.98 -0.73
N ARG A 57 18.39 -26.93 -0.61
CA ARG A 57 18.29 -28.11 -1.47
C ARG A 57 17.74 -27.74 -2.86
N LYS A 58 16.78 -26.81 -2.90
CA LYS A 58 16.19 -26.24 -4.11
C LYS A 58 15.95 -24.75 -3.91
N VAL A 59 16.00 -24.01 -5.01
CA VAL A 59 15.80 -22.56 -5.02
C VAL A 59 14.75 -22.22 -6.06
N TYR A 60 13.74 -21.50 -5.68
CA TYR A 60 12.72 -20.94 -6.55
C TYR A 60 12.82 -19.41 -6.51
N ILE A 61 13.02 -18.82 -7.67
CA ILE A 61 12.90 -17.38 -7.91
C ILE A 61 11.77 -17.20 -8.90
N GLN A 62 10.65 -16.65 -8.46
CA GLN A 62 9.45 -16.48 -9.26
C GLN A 62 9.34 -15.03 -9.72
N ASP A 63 9.08 -14.82 -11.01
CA ASP A 63 8.71 -13.53 -11.54
C ASP A 63 7.22 -13.29 -11.29
N LEU A 64 6.91 -12.44 -10.32
CA LEU A 64 5.56 -12.14 -9.89
C LEU A 64 5.14 -10.71 -10.26
N ARG A 65 5.91 -10.03 -11.12
CA ARG A 65 5.71 -8.60 -11.40
C ARG A 65 4.35 -8.30 -12.03
N ASP A 66 3.96 -9.05 -13.05
CA ASP A 66 2.68 -8.86 -13.74
C ASP A 66 1.52 -9.23 -12.80
N GLU A 67 1.59 -10.36 -12.09
CA GLU A 67 0.58 -10.78 -11.11
C GLU A 67 0.44 -9.74 -9.98
N PHE A 68 1.55 -9.22 -9.48
CA PHE A 68 1.55 -8.20 -8.44
C PHE A 68 0.77 -6.95 -8.87
N VAL A 69 0.99 -6.51 -10.09
CA VAL A 69 0.30 -5.32 -10.61
C VAL A 69 -1.18 -5.59 -10.85
N GLU A 70 -1.50 -6.65 -11.56
CA GLU A 70 -2.87 -6.92 -12.02
C GLU A 70 -3.79 -7.36 -10.87
N GLU A 71 -3.31 -8.23 -9.99
CA GLU A 71 -4.14 -8.88 -8.96
C GLU A 71 -4.08 -8.18 -7.60
N TYR A 72 -3.10 -7.29 -7.37
CA TYR A 72 -2.92 -6.63 -6.07
C TYR A 72 -2.92 -5.10 -6.18
N LEU A 73 -2.10 -4.53 -7.06
CA LEU A 73 -1.96 -3.07 -7.11
C LEU A 73 -3.18 -2.39 -7.73
N TRP A 74 -3.71 -2.91 -8.84
CA TRP A 74 -4.89 -2.33 -9.47
C TRP A 74 -6.16 -2.42 -8.61
N PRO A 75 -6.48 -3.52 -7.92
CA PRO A 75 -7.57 -3.53 -6.95
C PRO A 75 -7.38 -2.49 -5.84
N SER A 76 -6.18 -2.36 -5.28
CA SER A 76 -5.87 -1.35 -4.27
C SER A 76 -6.03 0.08 -4.78
N LEU A 77 -5.56 0.37 -6.00
CA LEU A 77 -5.72 1.67 -6.65
C LEU A 77 -7.20 2.00 -6.90
N LYS A 78 -7.95 1.07 -7.49
CA LYS A 78 -9.40 1.21 -7.72
C LYS A 78 -10.16 1.46 -6.42
N ALA A 79 -9.76 0.81 -5.33
CA ALA A 79 -10.33 1.05 -4.01
C ALA A 79 -10.01 2.45 -3.47
N GLY A 80 -8.96 3.10 -3.96
CA GLY A 80 -8.41 4.32 -3.38
C GLY A 80 -7.74 4.06 -2.03
N ALA A 81 -7.23 2.83 -1.83
CA ALA A 81 -6.75 2.36 -0.54
C ALA A 81 -5.43 3.02 -0.13
N LEU A 82 -5.46 3.87 0.87
CA LEU A 82 -4.31 4.51 1.50
C LEU A 82 -4.40 4.29 3.01
N TYR A 83 -3.41 3.61 3.58
CA TYR A 83 -3.36 3.43 5.03
C TYR A 83 -3.10 4.77 5.72
N GLU A 84 -3.91 5.06 6.75
CA GLU A 84 -3.92 6.35 7.45
C GLU A 84 -3.97 7.55 6.47
N HIS A 85 -4.72 7.38 5.37
CA HIS A 85 -4.96 8.38 4.31
C HIS A 85 -3.73 8.83 3.52
N THR A 86 -2.57 8.19 3.74
CA THR A 86 -1.29 8.65 3.18
C THR A 86 -0.52 7.52 2.50
N TYR A 87 -0.35 6.38 3.15
CA TYR A 87 0.55 5.32 2.72
C TYR A 87 -0.10 4.33 1.73
N PRO A 88 0.40 4.21 0.48
CA PRO A 88 -0.11 3.28 -0.52
C PRO A 88 0.33 1.82 -0.31
N MET A 89 0.88 1.50 0.85
CA MET A 89 1.13 0.16 1.39
C MET A 89 2.06 -0.72 0.54
N ALA A 90 3.10 -0.15 -0.05
CA ALA A 90 4.02 -0.87 -0.94
C ALA A 90 4.50 -2.21 -0.37
N THR A 91 4.98 -2.21 0.88
CA THR A 91 5.45 -3.41 1.56
C THR A 91 4.32 -4.35 1.91
N SER A 92 3.26 -3.81 2.53
CA SER A 92 2.15 -4.62 3.05
C SER A 92 1.42 -5.42 1.98
N ILE A 93 1.17 -4.81 0.81
CA ILE A 93 0.41 -5.43 -0.29
C ILE A 93 1.20 -6.52 -1.03
N GLY A 94 2.54 -6.50 -0.94
CA GLY A 94 3.38 -7.53 -1.52
C GLY A 94 3.39 -8.83 -0.71
N ARG A 95 3.16 -8.78 0.62
CA ARG A 95 3.29 -9.95 1.50
C ARG A 95 2.28 -11.07 1.22
N PRO A 96 0.99 -10.81 0.94
CA PRO A 96 0.06 -11.87 0.56
C PRO A 96 0.48 -12.63 -0.70
N LEU A 97 1.00 -11.95 -1.71
CA LEU A 97 1.49 -12.58 -2.93
C LEU A 97 2.74 -13.43 -2.66
N LEU A 98 3.69 -12.93 -1.88
CA LEU A 98 4.87 -13.70 -1.49
C LEU A 98 4.49 -14.95 -0.66
N ALA A 99 3.51 -14.84 0.22
CA ALA A 99 2.99 -15.97 0.99
C ALA A 99 2.26 -16.99 0.08
N LYS A 100 1.48 -16.54 -0.90
CA LYS A 100 0.86 -17.41 -1.92
C LYS A 100 1.92 -18.20 -2.68
N ALA A 101 2.94 -17.52 -3.19
CA ALA A 101 4.06 -18.16 -3.88
C ALA A 101 4.79 -19.19 -3.02
N LEU A 102 4.99 -18.88 -1.73
CA LEU A 102 5.59 -19.79 -0.75
C LEU A 102 4.74 -21.05 -0.56
N VAL A 103 3.43 -20.90 -0.39
CA VAL A 103 2.46 -22.01 -0.24
C VAL A 103 2.41 -22.89 -1.49
N GLU A 104 2.38 -22.30 -2.67
CA GLU A 104 2.36 -23.04 -3.95
C GLU A 104 3.61 -23.91 -4.11
N VAL A 105 4.79 -23.37 -3.80
CA VAL A 105 6.04 -24.14 -3.83
C VAL A 105 6.03 -25.20 -2.73
N ALA A 106 5.58 -24.86 -1.51
CA ALA A 106 5.49 -25.81 -0.41
C ALA A 106 4.64 -27.04 -0.78
N ARG A 107 3.47 -26.84 -1.40
CA ARG A 107 2.61 -27.93 -1.90
C ARG A 107 3.27 -28.73 -3.02
N ARG A 108 3.87 -28.05 -4.01
CA ARG A 108 4.60 -28.68 -5.13
C ARG A 108 5.72 -29.60 -4.64
N GLU A 109 6.47 -29.15 -3.66
CA GLU A 109 7.61 -29.87 -3.09
C GLU A 109 7.22 -30.81 -1.93
N ARG A 110 5.92 -30.87 -1.60
CA ARG A 110 5.40 -31.68 -0.48
C ARG A 110 6.07 -31.34 0.83
N CYS A 111 6.22 -30.04 1.10
CA CYS A 111 6.70 -29.54 2.38
C CYS A 111 5.65 -29.76 3.47
N THR A 112 6.09 -29.98 4.70
CA THR A 112 5.21 -30.10 5.86
C THR A 112 5.09 -28.79 6.64
N ALA A 113 5.97 -27.83 6.33
CA ALA A 113 6.00 -26.52 6.95
C ALA A 113 6.49 -25.45 5.99
N VAL A 114 6.15 -24.22 6.29
CA VAL A 114 6.70 -22.99 5.70
C VAL A 114 7.40 -22.19 6.79
N ALA A 115 8.39 -21.37 6.41
CA ALA A 115 9.10 -20.51 7.35
C ALA A 115 9.30 -19.11 6.77
N HIS A 116 9.35 -18.11 7.66
CA HIS A 116 9.67 -16.72 7.33
C HIS A 116 10.65 -16.11 8.33
N GLY A 117 11.35 -15.05 7.90
CA GLY A 117 12.32 -14.30 8.69
C GLY A 117 11.78 -12.97 9.24
N CYS A 118 10.50 -12.89 9.55
CA CYS A 118 9.91 -11.66 10.09
C CYS A 118 10.10 -11.59 11.61
N THR A 119 10.43 -10.40 12.11
CA THR A 119 10.62 -10.15 13.54
C THR A 119 9.29 -10.11 14.29
N GLY A 120 9.30 -10.40 15.60
CA GLY A 120 8.11 -10.35 16.45
C GLY A 120 7.54 -8.93 16.66
N LYS A 121 8.31 -7.89 16.36
CA LYS A 121 7.88 -6.48 16.42
C LYS A 121 7.29 -5.96 15.10
N GLY A 122 7.50 -6.69 13.99
CA GLY A 122 7.07 -6.30 12.65
C GLY A 122 5.65 -6.79 12.34
N ASN A 123 4.95 -6.06 11.47
CA ASN A 123 3.64 -6.46 10.96
C ASN A 123 3.71 -7.67 10.02
N ASP A 124 4.84 -7.86 9.35
CA ASP A 124 5.01 -8.83 8.26
C ASP A 124 4.79 -10.27 8.71
N GLN A 125 5.16 -10.62 9.95
CA GLN A 125 4.85 -11.93 10.50
C GLN A 125 3.34 -12.23 10.44
N VAL A 126 2.51 -11.26 10.84
CA VAL A 126 1.04 -11.42 10.82
C VAL A 126 0.55 -11.56 9.39
N ARG A 127 1.08 -10.77 8.45
CA ARG A 127 0.71 -10.79 7.03
C ARG A 127 1.01 -12.13 6.37
N PHE A 128 2.20 -12.69 6.62
CA PHE A 128 2.57 -14.03 6.13
C PHE A 128 1.69 -15.12 6.75
N GLU A 129 1.55 -15.11 8.07
CA GLU A 129 0.81 -16.17 8.77
C GLU A 129 -0.69 -16.12 8.48
N ALA A 130 -1.31 -14.94 8.38
CA ALA A 130 -2.69 -14.79 7.97
C ALA A 130 -2.93 -15.30 6.54
N ALA A 131 -2.03 -15.01 5.61
CA ALA A 131 -2.10 -15.51 4.25
C ALA A 131 -1.94 -17.04 4.18
N VAL A 132 -0.98 -17.61 4.93
CA VAL A 132 -0.80 -19.07 5.00
C VAL A 132 -2.02 -19.73 5.63
N ALA A 133 -2.57 -19.17 6.72
CA ALA A 133 -3.76 -19.70 7.37
C ALA A 133 -4.99 -19.72 6.44
N ALA A 134 -5.13 -18.72 5.58
CA ALA A 134 -6.20 -18.68 4.59
C ALA A 134 -6.00 -19.66 3.43
N LEU A 135 -4.76 -19.78 2.93
CA LEU A 135 -4.46 -20.53 1.72
C LEU A 135 -4.13 -22.01 1.98
N ALA A 136 -3.51 -22.33 3.12
CA ALA A 136 -2.97 -23.65 3.45
C ALA A 136 -2.97 -23.90 4.97
N PRO A 137 -4.15 -24.00 5.60
CA PRO A 137 -4.25 -24.20 7.04
C PRO A 137 -3.61 -25.51 7.53
N GLU A 138 -3.34 -26.45 6.62
CA GLU A 138 -2.64 -27.69 6.90
C GLU A 138 -1.12 -27.53 7.08
N LEU A 139 -0.53 -26.43 6.63
CA LEU A 139 0.92 -26.20 6.73
C LEU A 139 1.29 -25.57 8.07
N LYS A 140 2.26 -26.15 8.75
CA LYS A 140 2.84 -25.53 9.94
C LYS A 140 3.66 -24.28 9.53
N VAL A 141 3.45 -23.18 10.23
CA VAL A 141 4.30 -21.98 10.07
C VAL A 141 5.40 -21.98 11.12
N LEU A 142 6.63 -21.77 10.71
CA LEU A 142 7.81 -21.64 11.56
C LEU A 142 8.33 -20.19 11.47
N ALA A 143 8.59 -19.58 12.59
CA ALA A 143 9.11 -18.22 12.69
C ALA A 143 10.37 -18.21 13.57
N PRO A 144 11.54 -18.61 13.04
CA PRO A 144 12.76 -18.81 13.82
C PRO A 144 13.18 -17.59 14.65
N LEU A 145 12.99 -16.36 14.16
CA LEU A 145 13.31 -15.13 14.89
C LEU A 145 12.55 -14.97 16.22
N ARG A 146 11.48 -15.73 16.44
CA ARG A 146 10.77 -15.76 17.72
C ARG A 146 11.22 -16.87 18.66
N GLU A 147 11.97 -17.83 18.13
CA GLU A 147 12.30 -19.08 18.83
C GLU A 147 13.80 -19.31 19.02
N TRP A 148 14.65 -18.67 18.18
CA TRP A 148 16.07 -18.91 18.19
C TRP A 148 16.80 -18.20 19.36
N GLU A 149 18.00 -18.65 19.63
CA GLU A 149 18.84 -18.21 20.76
C GLU A 149 19.57 -16.88 20.52
N PHE A 150 19.67 -16.40 19.27
CA PHE A 150 20.41 -15.19 18.91
C PHE A 150 19.72 -13.94 19.44
N LYS A 151 20.50 -13.10 20.14
CA LYS A 151 20.02 -11.86 20.76
C LYS A 151 20.48 -10.61 20.03
N SER A 152 21.47 -10.74 19.16
CA SER A 152 22.05 -9.61 18.44
C SER A 152 22.48 -9.99 17.03
N ARG A 153 22.64 -8.96 16.19
CA ARG A 153 23.13 -9.11 14.82
C ARG A 153 24.58 -9.66 14.77
N GLU A 154 25.39 -9.34 15.77
CA GLU A 154 26.77 -9.84 15.91
C GLU A 154 26.78 -11.36 16.11
N GLU A 155 25.84 -11.89 16.89
CA GLU A 155 25.72 -13.34 17.10
C GLU A 155 25.28 -14.05 15.79
N GLU A 156 24.40 -13.45 15.02
CA GLU A 156 24.01 -13.96 13.70
C GLU A 156 25.18 -13.96 12.71
N ILE A 157 26.00 -12.90 12.72
CA ILE A 157 27.22 -12.80 11.90
C ILE A 157 28.19 -13.90 12.29
N ALA A 158 28.47 -14.07 13.58
CA ALA A 158 29.37 -15.12 14.09
C ALA A 158 28.87 -16.52 13.71
N TYR A 159 27.56 -16.74 13.74
CA TYR A 159 26.96 -17.98 13.24
C TYR A 159 27.18 -18.17 11.74
N CYS A 160 27.01 -17.12 10.93
CA CYS A 160 27.29 -17.16 9.50
C CYS A 160 28.78 -17.47 9.21
N GLU A 161 29.71 -16.89 9.96
CA GLU A 161 31.16 -17.17 9.83
C GLU A 161 31.46 -18.62 10.14
N LYS A 162 30.93 -19.14 11.26
CA LYS A 162 31.10 -20.54 11.69
C LYS A 162 30.69 -21.52 10.59
N TYR A 163 29.60 -21.24 9.90
CA TYR A 163 29.07 -22.13 8.87
C TYR A 163 29.42 -21.71 7.43
N LYS A 164 30.30 -20.71 7.27
CA LYS A 164 30.75 -20.17 5.97
C LYS A 164 29.59 -19.74 5.08
N ILE A 165 28.54 -19.17 5.70
CA ILE A 165 27.38 -18.63 4.99
C ILE A 165 27.80 -17.30 4.33
N PRO A 166 27.59 -17.11 3.02
CA PRO A 166 27.99 -15.88 2.36
C PRO A 166 27.01 -14.75 2.70
N VAL A 167 27.35 -13.90 3.66
CA VAL A 167 26.59 -12.68 3.98
C VAL A 167 27.45 -11.46 3.68
N THR A 168 26.85 -10.49 2.98
CA THR A 168 27.46 -9.18 2.76
C THR A 168 26.99 -8.28 3.88
N VAL A 169 27.72 -8.29 5.00
CA VAL A 169 27.45 -7.35 6.09
C VAL A 169 28.28 -6.11 5.85
N THR A 170 27.68 -5.05 5.36
CA THR A 170 28.29 -3.73 5.36
C THR A 170 27.77 -2.96 6.58
N LYS A 171 28.70 -2.45 7.38
CA LYS A 171 28.42 -1.54 8.50
C LYS A 171 27.87 -0.16 8.04
N GLU A 172 27.78 0.04 6.75
CA GLU A 172 27.68 1.38 6.13
C GLU A 172 26.25 1.87 5.91
N ASN A 173 25.22 1.01 5.97
CA ASN A 173 23.85 1.46 5.83
C ASN A 173 23.08 1.30 7.16
N PRO A 174 22.80 2.42 7.87
CA PRO A 174 22.05 2.37 9.12
C PRO A 174 20.57 2.05 8.93
N TYR A 175 20.07 2.10 7.70
CA TYR A 175 18.66 1.94 7.39
C TYR A 175 18.30 0.50 7.02
N SER A 176 17.13 0.06 7.44
CA SER A 176 16.44 -1.10 6.91
C SER A 176 15.58 -0.66 5.73
N ILE A 177 15.79 -1.28 4.56
CA ILE A 177 15.12 -0.88 3.31
C ILE A 177 14.43 -2.09 2.72
N ASP A 178 13.14 -1.94 2.41
CA ASP A 178 12.34 -2.91 1.68
C ASP A 178 11.71 -2.25 0.46
N GLU A 179 11.92 -2.81 -0.74
CA GLU A 179 11.49 -2.21 -2.00
C GLU A 179 10.74 -3.20 -2.90
N ASN A 180 9.79 -2.66 -3.65
CA ASN A 180 9.19 -3.29 -4.82
C ASN A 180 8.80 -2.21 -5.85
N VAL A 181 8.14 -2.57 -6.94
CA VAL A 181 7.77 -1.59 -7.98
C VAL A 181 6.83 -0.49 -7.47
N TRP A 182 6.02 -0.76 -6.43
CA TRP A 182 5.03 0.18 -5.88
C TRP A 182 5.64 1.24 -4.96
N GLY A 183 6.73 0.91 -4.28
CA GLY A 183 7.44 1.85 -3.42
C GLY A 183 8.54 1.22 -2.60
N THR A 184 9.14 2.03 -1.75
CA THR A 184 10.22 1.68 -0.81
C THR A 184 9.82 2.12 0.58
N SER A 185 10.06 1.28 1.60
CA SER A 185 10.03 1.66 3.01
C SER A 185 11.45 1.74 3.55
N ILE A 186 11.68 2.70 4.43
CA ILE A 186 12.98 3.03 4.99
C ILE A 186 12.77 3.27 6.48
N GLU A 187 13.42 2.50 7.33
CA GLU A 187 13.31 2.58 8.78
C GLU A 187 14.66 2.41 9.47
N CYS A 188 14.72 2.59 10.78
CA CYS A 188 15.87 2.44 11.64
C CYS A 188 16.86 3.63 11.63
N GLY A 189 17.88 3.53 12.46
CA GLY A 189 18.93 4.54 12.59
C GLY A 189 18.38 5.87 13.11
N VAL A 190 18.80 6.97 12.51
CA VAL A 190 18.36 8.33 12.87
C VAL A 190 16.86 8.54 12.69
N LEU A 191 16.20 7.74 11.86
CA LEU A 191 14.76 7.83 11.61
C LEU A 191 13.91 7.39 12.82
N GLU A 192 14.49 6.71 13.81
CA GLU A 192 13.77 6.33 15.04
C GLU A 192 13.43 7.53 15.92
N ASP A 193 14.13 8.67 15.76
CA ASP A 193 13.80 9.92 16.43
C ASP A 193 12.79 10.72 15.58
N PRO A 194 11.51 10.89 16.03
CA PRO A 194 10.51 11.63 15.27
C PRO A 194 10.84 13.11 15.05
N MET A 195 11.80 13.67 15.79
CA MET A 195 12.26 15.06 15.64
C MET A 195 13.42 15.19 14.66
N ALA A 196 14.07 14.10 14.28
CA ALA A 196 15.15 14.13 13.31
C ALA A 196 14.60 14.26 11.88
N GLU A 197 15.06 15.26 11.13
CA GLU A 197 14.78 15.35 9.69
C GLU A 197 15.42 14.17 8.96
N PRO A 198 14.69 13.43 8.09
CA PRO A 198 15.28 12.35 7.34
C PRO A 198 16.41 12.86 6.43
N PRO A 199 17.62 12.32 6.55
CA PRO A 199 18.74 12.72 5.70
C PRO A 199 18.47 12.40 4.23
N GLU A 200 19.01 13.21 3.32
CA GLU A 200 18.81 13.00 1.87
C GLU A 200 19.36 11.67 1.36
N ASP A 201 20.38 11.10 1.99
CA ASP A 201 20.97 9.80 1.64
C ASP A 201 20.08 8.60 2.02
N ALA A 202 19.05 8.80 2.85
CA ALA A 202 18.03 7.80 3.11
C ALA A 202 17.18 7.52 1.86
N TYR A 203 16.91 8.55 1.05
CA TYR A 203 16.05 8.44 -0.12
C TYR A 203 16.78 7.83 -1.32
N GLN A 204 16.11 6.92 -2.03
CA GLN A 204 16.72 6.13 -3.11
C GLN A 204 16.03 6.31 -4.48
N ARG A 205 14.76 6.75 -4.48
CA ARG A 205 13.94 6.85 -5.69
C ARG A 205 13.63 8.28 -6.11
N THR A 206 13.72 9.20 -5.17
CA THR A 206 13.32 10.58 -5.38
C THR A 206 14.49 11.52 -5.19
N ILE A 207 14.59 12.50 -6.06
CA ILE A 207 15.47 13.65 -5.83
C ILE A 207 14.82 14.58 -4.80
N SER A 208 15.64 15.31 -4.04
CA SER A 208 15.12 16.38 -3.15
C SER A 208 14.24 17.36 -3.92
N PRO A 209 13.07 17.76 -3.40
CA PRO A 209 12.24 18.79 -4.01
C PRO A 209 13.00 20.09 -4.29
N ALA A 210 13.96 20.45 -3.45
CA ALA A 210 14.81 21.62 -3.65
C ALA A 210 15.72 21.50 -4.87
N GLN A 211 16.21 20.28 -5.16
CA GLN A 211 17.10 19.97 -6.31
C GLN A 211 16.33 19.56 -7.56
N ALA A 212 15.01 19.38 -7.46
CA ALA A 212 14.19 19.02 -8.61
C ALA A 212 14.18 20.14 -9.67
N PRO A 213 13.93 19.79 -10.95
CA PRO A 213 13.99 20.76 -12.06
C PRO A 213 13.13 22.00 -11.84
N ASP A 214 13.63 23.16 -12.28
CA ASP A 214 12.88 24.44 -12.23
C ASP A 214 11.79 24.55 -13.30
N LYS A 215 11.73 23.59 -14.22
CA LYS A 215 10.65 23.48 -15.21
C LYS A 215 9.72 22.33 -14.82
N PRO A 216 8.40 22.58 -14.82
CA PRO A 216 7.43 21.53 -14.51
C PRO A 216 7.43 20.43 -15.57
N THR A 217 7.20 19.19 -15.13
CA THR A 217 7.00 18.03 -16.02
C THR A 217 5.52 17.73 -16.12
N TYR A 218 5.00 17.61 -17.35
CA TYR A 218 3.62 17.21 -17.57
C TYR A 218 3.54 15.73 -17.88
N VAL A 219 2.59 15.04 -17.26
CA VAL A 219 2.27 13.64 -17.52
C VAL A 219 0.78 13.49 -17.79
N THR A 220 0.43 12.64 -18.77
CA THR A 220 -0.95 12.27 -19.06
C THR A 220 -1.12 10.79 -18.79
N ILE A 221 -2.11 10.43 -17.98
CA ILE A 221 -2.43 9.04 -17.62
C ILE A 221 -3.83 8.74 -18.16
N GLU A 222 -3.95 7.66 -18.93
CA GLU A 222 -5.23 7.20 -19.46
C GLU A 222 -5.74 6.02 -18.63
N PHE A 223 -7.04 6.03 -18.38
CA PHE A 223 -7.73 5.02 -17.57
C PHE A 223 -8.83 4.31 -18.38
N SER A 224 -8.93 3.01 -18.16
CA SER A 224 -10.06 2.18 -18.61
C SER A 224 -10.55 1.32 -17.45
N ASN A 225 -11.84 1.43 -17.09
CA ASN A 225 -12.42 0.76 -15.92
C ASN A 225 -11.61 0.95 -14.64
N GLY A 226 -11.11 2.18 -14.43
CA GLY A 226 -10.29 2.56 -13.28
C GLY A 226 -8.85 2.05 -13.31
N ILE A 227 -8.42 1.35 -14.34
CA ILE A 227 -7.06 0.83 -14.51
C ILE A 227 -6.25 1.77 -15.42
N PRO A 228 -5.03 2.18 -15.04
CA PRO A 228 -4.15 2.95 -15.92
C PRO A 228 -3.65 2.07 -17.08
N THR A 229 -3.86 2.54 -18.32
CA THR A 229 -3.56 1.78 -19.55
C THR A 229 -2.52 2.44 -20.44
N ALA A 230 -2.32 3.76 -20.32
CA ALA A 230 -1.33 4.47 -21.09
C ALA A 230 -0.71 5.64 -20.31
N LEU A 231 0.54 5.94 -20.62
CA LEU A 231 1.30 7.06 -20.08
C LEU A 231 1.81 7.91 -21.25
N ASN A 232 1.44 9.20 -21.24
CA ASN A 232 1.81 10.16 -22.30
C ASN A 232 1.42 9.67 -23.71
N GLY A 233 0.20 9.12 -23.85
CA GLY A 233 -0.34 8.61 -25.12
C GLY A 233 0.26 7.27 -25.58
N LYS A 234 1.15 6.65 -24.78
CA LYS A 234 1.74 5.35 -25.10
C LYS A 234 1.15 4.28 -24.21
N SER A 235 0.41 3.34 -24.81
CA SER A 235 -0.08 2.12 -24.12
C SER A 235 1.10 1.24 -23.71
N MET A 236 1.02 0.68 -22.49
CA MET A 236 2.05 -0.21 -21.96
C MET A 236 1.48 -1.14 -20.88
N LYS A 237 2.22 -2.21 -20.56
CA LYS A 237 1.88 -3.09 -19.45
C LYS A 237 1.95 -2.34 -18.12
N GLY A 238 1.16 -2.79 -17.16
CA GLY A 238 1.05 -2.14 -15.85
C GLY A 238 2.39 -1.99 -15.13
N PHE A 239 3.23 -3.05 -15.13
CA PHE A 239 4.56 -2.97 -14.52
C PHE A 239 5.44 -1.88 -15.17
N ASP A 240 5.51 -1.84 -16.49
CA ASP A 240 6.32 -0.87 -17.22
C ASP A 240 5.80 0.57 -17.02
N LEU A 241 4.47 0.73 -16.93
CA LEU A 241 3.84 2.01 -16.64
C LEU A 241 4.26 2.53 -15.26
N ILE A 242 4.18 1.68 -14.23
CA ILE A 242 4.56 2.05 -12.87
C ILE A 242 6.06 2.35 -12.80
N ASP A 243 6.92 1.49 -13.35
CA ASP A 243 8.38 1.70 -13.31
C ASP A 243 8.77 3.01 -14.02
N ARG A 244 8.19 3.28 -15.20
CA ARG A 244 8.43 4.53 -15.92
C ARG A 244 7.91 5.75 -15.16
N LEU A 245 6.73 5.66 -14.57
CA LEU A 245 6.15 6.76 -13.79
C LEU A 245 6.94 7.02 -12.50
N ASN A 246 7.48 5.97 -11.86
CA ASN A 246 8.42 6.11 -10.74
C ASN A 246 9.62 6.98 -11.13
N GLY A 247 10.23 6.72 -12.30
CA GLY A 247 11.34 7.53 -12.78
C GLY A 247 10.96 8.99 -13.03
N ILE A 248 9.82 9.24 -13.66
CA ILE A 248 9.35 10.60 -13.98
C ILE A 248 8.98 11.36 -12.70
N ALA A 249 8.18 10.79 -11.83
CA ALA A 249 7.69 11.44 -10.62
C ALA A 249 8.82 11.63 -9.60
N GLY A 250 9.67 10.61 -9.42
CA GLY A 250 10.84 10.68 -8.53
C GLY A 250 11.84 11.75 -8.95
N ALA A 251 12.09 11.93 -10.26
CA ALA A 251 12.94 13.00 -10.80
C ALA A 251 12.35 14.41 -10.58
N ASN A 252 11.08 14.53 -10.21
CA ASN A 252 10.43 15.77 -9.82
C ASN A 252 10.21 15.89 -8.30
N GLY A 253 10.83 15.02 -7.49
CA GLY A 253 10.74 15.03 -6.03
C GLY A 253 9.41 14.53 -5.47
N VAL A 254 8.55 13.94 -6.30
CA VAL A 254 7.21 13.47 -5.91
C VAL A 254 7.29 12.10 -5.27
N GLY A 255 6.52 11.88 -4.19
CA GLY A 255 6.27 10.58 -3.61
C GLY A 255 6.98 10.27 -2.31
N ARG A 256 7.58 11.26 -1.63
CA ARG A 256 8.13 11.14 -0.27
C ARG A 256 7.03 11.24 0.77
N MET A 257 7.08 10.38 1.77
CA MET A 257 6.19 10.40 2.93
C MET A 257 7.00 10.08 4.18
N ASP A 258 6.69 10.77 5.27
CA ASP A 258 7.23 10.54 6.61
C ASP A 258 6.03 10.34 7.53
N LEU A 259 5.89 9.17 8.11
CA LEU A 259 4.69 8.77 8.80
C LEU A 259 5.00 8.11 10.14
N VAL A 260 4.38 8.61 11.20
CA VAL A 260 4.29 7.89 12.47
C VAL A 260 3.01 7.08 12.44
N GLU A 261 3.12 5.82 12.04
CA GLU A 261 1.99 4.94 11.82
C GLU A 261 1.66 4.04 13.01
N ASN A 262 0.45 3.51 13.02
CA ASN A 262 0.04 2.51 14.01
C ASN A 262 0.27 1.12 13.46
N ARG A 263 1.27 0.40 14.00
CA ARG A 263 1.51 -1.00 13.62
C ARG A 263 0.40 -1.91 14.16
N LEU A 264 0.08 -2.95 13.41
CA LEU A 264 -0.89 -3.98 13.80
C LEU A 264 -0.57 -4.62 15.16
N VAL A 265 0.71 -4.75 15.49
CA VAL A 265 1.20 -5.27 16.77
C VAL A 265 1.02 -4.30 17.96
N GLY A 266 0.37 -3.15 17.76
CA GLY A 266 -0.05 -2.25 18.83
C GLY A 266 0.95 -1.17 19.23
N ILE A 267 2.03 -0.98 18.46
CA ILE A 267 3.02 0.07 18.70
C ILE A 267 2.95 1.15 17.61
N LYS A 268 3.40 2.36 17.94
CA LYS A 268 3.70 3.38 16.93
C LYS A 268 5.10 3.20 16.40
N SER A 269 5.28 3.40 15.10
CA SER A 269 6.56 3.36 14.43
C SER A 269 6.66 4.48 13.42
N ARG A 270 7.82 5.08 13.29
CA ARG A 270 8.09 6.04 12.21
C ARG A 270 8.69 5.30 11.03
N GLU A 271 8.08 5.54 9.88
CA GLU A 271 8.51 4.99 8.59
C GLU A 271 8.65 6.14 7.59
N VAL A 272 9.72 6.13 6.83
CA VAL A 272 9.89 6.98 5.66
C VAL A 272 9.64 6.16 4.42
N TYR A 273 8.81 6.68 3.53
CA TYR A 273 8.41 5.99 2.32
C TYR A 273 8.73 6.79 1.07
N GLU A 274 9.02 6.07 0.00
CA GLU A 274 9.08 6.62 -1.34
C GLU A 274 8.18 5.82 -2.27
N ALA A 275 7.15 6.45 -2.83
CA ALA A 275 6.20 5.80 -3.72
C ALA A 275 5.76 6.73 -4.87
N PRO A 276 6.67 7.16 -5.75
CA PRO A 276 6.41 8.20 -6.74
C PRO A 276 5.24 7.88 -7.67
N ALA A 277 5.23 6.69 -8.27
CA ALA A 277 4.15 6.27 -9.16
C ALA A 277 2.84 6.06 -8.39
N ALA A 278 2.89 5.40 -7.22
CA ALA A 278 1.70 5.12 -6.44
C ALA A 278 0.98 6.41 -6.03
N VAL A 279 1.69 7.38 -5.48
CA VAL A 279 1.12 8.70 -5.11
C VAL A 279 0.53 9.40 -6.33
N THR A 280 1.26 9.39 -7.46
CA THR A 280 0.79 10.02 -8.70
C THR A 280 -0.46 9.34 -9.26
N LEU A 281 -0.50 7.99 -9.25
CA LEU A 281 -1.64 7.21 -9.72
C LEU A 281 -2.87 7.38 -8.83
N HIS A 282 -2.72 7.33 -7.50
CA HIS A 282 -3.83 7.59 -6.58
C HIS A 282 -4.40 9.00 -6.76
N PHE A 283 -3.53 9.99 -6.96
CA PHE A 283 -3.96 11.35 -7.23
C PHE A 283 -4.75 11.44 -8.56
N ALA A 284 -4.21 10.89 -9.66
CA ALA A 284 -4.87 10.90 -10.97
C ALA A 284 -6.18 10.11 -10.96
N HIS A 285 -6.20 8.93 -10.33
CA HIS A 285 -7.38 8.07 -10.23
C HIS A 285 -8.53 8.78 -9.51
N ARG A 286 -8.26 9.43 -8.39
CA ARG A 286 -9.27 10.22 -7.67
C ARG A 286 -9.83 11.36 -8.53
N GLU A 287 -9.02 11.95 -9.39
CA GLU A 287 -9.48 13.06 -10.26
C GLU A 287 -10.35 12.58 -11.43
N ILE A 288 -10.14 11.37 -11.96
CA ILE A 288 -11.03 10.81 -12.96
C ILE A 288 -12.34 10.32 -12.29
N GLU A 289 -12.29 9.76 -11.08
CA GLU A 289 -13.48 9.41 -10.31
C GLU A 289 -14.38 10.62 -10.01
N ARG A 290 -13.79 11.76 -9.63
CA ARG A 290 -14.53 13.03 -9.42
C ARG A 290 -15.30 13.49 -10.64
N LEU A 291 -14.84 13.11 -11.81
CA LEU A 291 -15.49 13.47 -13.07
C LEU A 291 -16.61 12.49 -13.49
N THR A 292 -16.52 11.24 -13.04
CA THR A 292 -17.32 10.14 -13.60
C THR A 292 -18.24 9.44 -12.60
N LEU A 293 -17.96 9.52 -11.30
CA LEU A 293 -18.80 8.89 -10.30
C LEU A 293 -19.90 9.84 -9.82
N GLU A 294 -21.10 9.29 -9.65
CA GLU A 294 -22.19 9.96 -8.97
C GLU A 294 -21.82 10.24 -7.50
N LYS A 295 -22.31 11.34 -6.95
CA LYS A 295 -21.94 11.87 -5.63
C LYS A 295 -22.04 10.85 -4.50
N GLU A 296 -23.17 10.15 -4.40
CA GLU A 296 -23.42 9.21 -3.29
C GLU A 296 -22.51 7.97 -3.40
N VAL A 297 -22.28 7.48 -4.63
CA VAL A 297 -21.35 6.39 -4.93
C VAL A 297 -19.92 6.78 -4.52
N MET A 298 -19.47 7.97 -4.93
CA MET A 298 -18.13 8.47 -4.62
C MET A 298 -17.93 8.59 -3.10
N HIS A 299 -18.85 9.23 -2.39
CA HIS A 299 -18.74 9.42 -0.94
C HIS A 299 -18.81 8.10 -0.16
N TYR A 300 -19.58 7.12 -0.65
CA TYR A 300 -19.64 5.81 0.00
C TYR A 300 -18.34 5.02 -0.24
N LYS A 301 -17.81 5.06 -1.47
CA LYS A 301 -16.54 4.44 -1.84
C LYS A 301 -15.37 4.99 -0.99
N GLU A 302 -15.33 6.30 -0.72
CA GLU A 302 -14.31 6.91 0.15
C GLU A 302 -14.30 6.32 1.57
N LYS A 303 -15.47 5.95 2.11
CA LYS A 303 -15.56 5.25 3.41
C LYS A 303 -14.97 3.83 3.33
N LEU A 304 -15.33 3.10 2.27
CA LEU A 304 -14.79 1.74 2.05
C LEU A 304 -13.28 1.74 1.80
N ALA A 305 -12.72 2.80 1.22
CA ALA A 305 -11.29 2.91 0.94
C ALA A 305 -10.44 2.75 2.22
N THR A 306 -10.88 3.33 3.34
CA THR A 306 -10.20 3.20 4.63
C THR A 306 -10.25 1.78 5.18
N ASP A 307 -11.40 1.13 5.10
CA ASP A 307 -11.56 -0.26 5.54
C ASP A 307 -10.75 -1.21 4.64
N TYR A 308 -10.77 -0.98 3.33
CA TYR A 308 -9.98 -1.75 2.37
C TYR A 308 -8.48 -1.62 2.65
N ALA A 309 -7.98 -0.41 2.89
CA ALA A 309 -6.60 -0.16 3.28
C ALA A 309 -6.23 -0.88 4.58
N THR A 310 -7.12 -0.88 5.56
CA THR A 310 -6.93 -1.59 6.83
C THR A 310 -6.83 -3.11 6.62
N LEU A 311 -7.65 -3.69 5.75
CA LEU A 311 -7.54 -5.12 5.41
C LEU A 311 -6.19 -5.46 4.79
N ILE A 312 -5.69 -4.64 3.84
CA ILE A 312 -4.37 -4.84 3.24
C ILE A 312 -3.28 -4.72 4.32
N TYR A 313 -3.29 -3.64 5.08
CA TYR A 313 -2.27 -3.35 6.08
C TYR A 313 -2.17 -4.46 7.13
N ASN A 314 -3.32 -5.03 7.53
CA ASN A 314 -3.44 -6.11 8.51
C ASN A 314 -3.19 -7.52 7.92
N GLY A 315 -2.88 -7.65 6.63
CA GLY A 315 -2.61 -8.94 5.99
C GLY A 315 -3.84 -9.78 5.68
N LEU A 316 -5.03 -9.16 5.69
CA LEU A 316 -6.31 -9.84 5.45
C LEU A 316 -6.71 -9.84 3.96
N TRP A 317 -5.74 -9.93 3.06
CA TRP A 317 -5.97 -9.94 1.61
C TRP A 317 -6.92 -11.05 1.16
N PHE A 318 -6.80 -12.25 1.73
CA PHE A 318 -7.63 -13.41 1.38
C PHE A 318 -8.91 -13.50 2.23
N SER A 319 -9.40 -12.39 2.80
CA SER A 319 -10.63 -12.38 3.59
C SER A 319 -11.87 -12.25 2.70
N PRO A 320 -13.01 -12.90 3.08
CA PRO A 320 -14.28 -12.72 2.36
C PRO A 320 -14.77 -11.27 2.31
N LEU A 321 -14.43 -10.46 3.32
CA LEU A 321 -14.81 -9.05 3.35
C LEU A 321 -14.12 -8.25 2.23
N ARG A 322 -12.81 -8.54 1.97
CA ARG A 322 -12.11 -7.90 0.86
C ARG A 322 -12.75 -8.28 -0.49
N GLU A 323 -13.11 -9.54 -0.69
CA GLU A 323 -13.79 -9.99 -1.91
C GLU A 323 -15.14 -9.30 -2.12
N ALA A 324 -15.91 -9.09 -1.05
CA ALA A 324 -17.15 -8.33 -1.11
C ALA A 324 -16.90 -6.85 -1.48
N PHE A 325 -15.85 -6.25 -0.94
CA PHE A 325 -15.44 -4.90 -1.32
C PHE A 325 -14.97 -4.82 -2.77
N ASP A 326 -14.24 -5.80 -3.27
CA ASP A 326 -13.85 -5.86 -4.68
C ASP A 326 -15.06 -5.87 -5.61
N ALA A 327 -16.10 -6.64 -5.28
CA ALA A 327 -17.31 -6.68 -6.07
C ALA A 327 -17.99 -5.29 -6.17
N PHE A 328 -18.12 -4.60 -5.03
CA PHE A 328 -18.64 -3.23 -4.99
C PHE A 328 -17.75 -2.27 -5.78
N ILE A 329 -16.45 -2.27 -5.52
CA ILE A 329 -15.50 -1.36 -6.15
C ILE A 329 -15.48 -1.57 -7.66
N ASN A 330 -15.36 -2.82 -8.13
CA ASN A 330 -15.32 -3.12 -9.56
C ASN A 330 -16.58 -2.64 -10.29
N GLU A 331 -17.75 -2.70 -9.67
CA GLU A 331 -18.97 -2.16 -10.25
C GLU A 331 -18.88 -0.64 -10.44
N THR A 332 -18.35 0.08 -9.45
CA THR A 332 -18.19 1.55 -9.55
C THR A 332 -17.20 1.98 -10.64
N GLN A 333 -16.22 1.12 -10.95
CA GLN A 333 -15.13 1.47 -11.86
C GLN A 333 -15.48 1.35 -13.35
N LYS A 334 -16.59 0.74 -13.72
CA LYS A 334 -17.03 0.57 -15.13
C LYS A 334 -17.14 1.89 -15.89
N VAL A 335 -17.42 2.98 -15.19
CA VAL A 335 -17.56 4.32 -15.77
C VAL A 335 -16.31 5.18 -15.60
N VAL A 336 -15.29 4.68 -14.91
CA VAL A 336 -14.04 5.42 -14.65
C VAL A 336 -13.08 5.24 -15.84
N ASN A 337 -13.41 5.97 -16.93
CA ASN A 337 -12.69 5.94 -18.20
C ASN A 337 -12.29 7.35 -18.61
N GLY A 338 -11.15 7.50 -19.23
CA GLY A 338 -10.68 8.78 -19.75
C GLY A 338 -9.23 9.09 -19.43
N LEU A 339 -8.87 10.36 -19.40
CA LEU A 339 -7.49 10.79 -19.18
C LEU A 339 -7.42 11.92 -18.15
N VAL A 340 -6.30 11.91 -17.41
CA VAL A 340 -5.93 12.98 -16.48
C VAL A 340 -4.53 13.47 -16.85
N ARG A 341 -4.39 14.79 -17.01
CA ARG A 341 -3.11 15.45 -17.22
C ARG A 341 -2.67 16.13 -15.93
N LEU A 342 -1.49 15.78 -15.47
CA LEU A 342 -0.87 16.28 -14.25
C LEU A 342 0.32 17.17 -14.57
N LYS A 343 0.62 18.12 -13.68
CA LYS A 343 1.83 18.91 -13.64
C LYS A 343 2.62 18.52 -12.39
N LEU A 344 3.80 17.97 -12.56
CA LEU A 344 4.72 17.59 -11.50
C LEU A 344 5.77 18.70 -11.36
N TYR A 345 5.92 19.23 -10.15
CA TYR A 345 6.87 20.31 -9.91
C TYR A 345 7.32 20.34 -8.45
N LYS A 346 8.63 20.15 -8.21
CA LYS A 346 9.26 20.28 -6.88
C LYS A 346 8.48 19.59 -5.76
N GLY A 347 8.20 18.31 -5.96
CA GLY A 347 7.50 17.47 -4.97
C GLY A 347 5.97 17.56 -5.00
N ASN A 348 5.39 18.51 -5.75
CA ASN A 348 3.95 18.71 -5.84
C ASN A 348 3.35 18.09 -7.09
N ILE A 349 2.06 17.78 -7.01
CA ILE A 349 1.23 17.31 -8.12
C ILE A 349 0.04 18.27 -8.26
N ASP A 350 -0.06 18.95 -9.41
CA ASP A 350 -1.20 19.79 -9.75
C ASP A 350 -2.01 19.18 -10.89
N ILE A 351 -3.32 19.44 -10.93
CA ILE A 351 -4.15 19.12 -12.08
C ILE A 351 -3.91 20.11 -13.22
N ALA A 352 -3.58 19.58 -14.40
CA ALA A 352 -3.47 20.35 -15.64
C ALA A 352 -4.65 20.10 -16.60
N GLY A 353 -5.48 19.10 -16.35
CA GLY A 353 -6.69 18.83 -17.13
C GLY A 353 -7.20 17.41 -16.92
N ARG A 354 -8.46 17.20 -17.25
CA ARG A 354 -9.12 15.88 -17.22
C ARG A 354 -10.20 15.81 -18.31
N LYS A 355 -10.41 14.61 -18.86
CA LYS A 355 -11.40 14.36 -19.88
C LYS A 355 -11.93 12.93 -19.75
N SER A 356 -13.24 12.75 -19.88
CA SER A 356 -13.89 11.44 -19.86
C SER A 356 -15.07 11.40 -20.82
N PRO A 357 -15.30 10.28 -21.53
CA PRO A 357 -16.56 10.04 -22.23
C PRO A 357 -17.74 9.83 -21.28
N ASN A 358 -17.45 9.47 -20.01
CA ASN A 358 -18.45 9.22 -18.96
C ASN A 358 -18.57 10.43 -18.00
N SER A 359 -18.15 11.63 -18.43
CA SER A 359 -18.17 12.83 -17.59
C SER A 359 -19.59 13.17 -17.15
N LEU A 360 -19.78 13.35 -15.85
CA LEU A 360 -20.99 13.91 -15.25
C LEU A 360 -20.94 15.44 -15.16
N TYR A 361 -19.81 16.05 -15.52
CA TYR A 361 -19.66 17.49 -15.57
C TYR A 361 -20.32 18.03 -16.86
N ASP A 362 -21.51 18.61 -16.69
CA ASP A 362 -22.24 19.28 -17.76
C ASP A 362 -21.95 20.78 -17.69
N THR A 363 -21.26 21.27 -18.72
CA THR A 363 -20.88 22.69 -18.81
C THR A 363 -22.10 23.62 -18.84
N LYS A 364 -23.21 23.19 -19.46
CA LYS A 364 -24.46 24.00 -19.57
C LYS A 364 -25.18 24.12 -18.24
N LEU A 365 -25.03 23.13 -17.34
CA LEU A 365 -25.57 23.18 -15.98
C LEU A 365 -24.65 23.89 -15.00
N ALA A 366 -23.35 23.93 -15.28
CA ALA A 366 -22.33 24.45 -14.36
C ALA A 366 -21.88 25.88 -14.68
N THR A 367 -22.19 26.37 -15.88
CA THR A 367 -21.76 27.71 -16.32
C THR A 367 -22.59 28.81 -15.68
N TYR A 368 -22.00 30.02 -15.54
CA TYR A 368 -22.67 31.25 -15.15
C TYR A 368 -22.85 32.20 -16.35
N THR A 369 -22.70 31.70 -17.57
CA THR A 369 -22.84 32.50 -18.79
C THR A 369 -24.29 32.42 -19.32
N ILE A 370 -24.55 33.08 -20.46
CA ILE A 370 -25.84 33.07 -21.13
C ILE A 370 -26.29 31.67 -21.59
N GLU A 371 -25.40 30.72 -21.62
CA GLU A 371 -25.66 29.32 -22.01
C GLU A 371 -26.17 28.46 -20.83
N ASP A 372 -26.36 29.04 -19.65
CA ASP A 372 -26.83 28.36 -18.44
C ASP A 372 -28.26 27.79 -18.66
N GLN A 373 -28.36 26.49 -18.43
CA GLN A 373 -29.61 25.73 -18.55
C GLN A 373 -30.14 25.25 -17.19
N PHE A 374 -29.53 25.67 -16.09
CA PHE A 374 -29.96 25.28 -14.74
C PHE A 374 -31.31 25.95 -14.41
N ASP A 375 -32.29 25.19 -13.89
CA ASP A 375 -33.56 25.74 -13.42
C ASP A 375 -33.41 26.42 -12.04
N HIS A 376 -33.04 27.69 -12.05
CA HIS A 376 -32.89 28.49 -10.83
C HIS A 376 -34.16 28.57 -10.00
N LYS A 377 -35.37 28.51 -10.62
CA LYS A 377 -36.65 28.60 -9.91
C LYS A 377 -36.95 27.37 -9.07
N ALA A 378 -36.52 26.19 -9.53
CA ALA A 378 -36.69 24.95 -8.78
C ALA A 378 -35.94 24.96 -7.45
N SER A 379 -34.82 25.73 -7.35
CA SER A 379 -34.02 25.86 -6.12
C SER A 379 -34.82 26.38 -4.92
N GLU A 380 -35.76 27.29 -5.12
CA GLU A 380 -36.61 27.84 -4.03
C GLU A 380 -37.45 26.75 -3.38
N GLY A 381 -38.11 25.91 -4.21
CA GLY A 381 -38.91 24.80 -3.72
C GLY A 381 -38.10 23.75 -3.00
N PHE A 382 -36.95 23.37 -3.58
CA PHE A 382 -36.01 22.44 -2.97
C PHE A 382 -35.54 22.95 -1.60
N ILE A 383 -35.05 24.18 -1.50
CA ILE A 383 -34.55 24.76 -0.25
C ILE A 383 -35.63 24.80 0.82
N LYS A 384 -36.88 25.12 0.47
CA LYS A 384 -38.01 25.13 1.42
C LYS A 384 -38.20 23.75 2.06
N ILE A 385 -38.22 22.68 1.25
CA ILE A 385 -38.42 21.29 1.71
C ILE A 385 -37.20 20.80 2.46
N TYR A 386 -36.01 20.97 1.89
CA TYR A 386 -34.73 20.51 2.48
C TYR A 386 -34.47 21.09 3.86
N THR A 387 -34.86 22.35 4.09
CA THR A 387 -34.66 23.03 5.36
C THR A 387 -35.78 22.78 6.41
N LEU A 388 -36.85 22.05 6.06
CA LEU A 388 -37.96 21.78 7.01
C LEU A 388 -37.53 21.13 8.30
N PRO A 389 -36.66 20.08 8.31
CA PRO A 389 -36.17 19.49 9.57
C PRO A 389 -35.45 20.50 10.48
N LEU A 390 -34.59 21.33 9.89
CA LEU A 390 -33.87 22.37 10.62
C LEU A 390 -34.83 23.44 11.19
N LYS A 391 -35.75 23.93 10.38
CA LYS A 391 -36.75 24.90 10.82
C LYS A 391 -37.63 24.35 11.95
N THR A 392 -38.04 23.09 11.83
CA THR A 392 -38.85 22.41 12.84
C THR A 392 -38.06 22.23 14.14
N PHE A 393 -36.80 21.75 14.06
CA PHE A 393 -35.93 21.61 15.22
C PHE A 393 -35.77 22.93 15.99
N TYR A 394 -35.43 24.01 15.31
CA TYR A 394 -35.23 25.29 15.97
C TYR A 394 -36.54 25.91 16.48
N ARG A 395 -37.67 25.74 15.78
CA ARG A 395 -38.98 26.20 16.23
C ARG A 395 -39.38 25.53 17.56
N VAL A 396 -39.21 24.23 17.67
CA VAL A 396 -39.57 23.46 18.89
C VAL A 396 -38.63 23.81 20.04
N ASN A 397 -37.34 23.81 19.80
CA ASN A 397 -36.36 23.99 20.88
C ASN A 397 -36.20 25.45 21.36
N ARG A 398 -36.36 26.44 20.46
CA ARG A 398 -36.40 27.86 20.88
C ARG A 398 -37.62 28.17 21.72
N ASN A 399 -38.79 27.63 21.39
CA ASN A 399 -40.01 27.80 22.20
C ASN A 399 -39.90 27.03 23.52
N GLY A 400 -39.22 25.88 23.55
CA GLY A 400 -38.93 25.13 24.79
C GLY A 400 -38.01 25.89 25.75
N THR A 401 -36.94 26.51 25.21
CA THR A 401 -36.02 27.34 26.04
C THR A 401 -36.64 28.64 26.55
N ALA A 402 -37.49 29.27 25.78
CA ALA A 402 -38.26 30.45 26.22
C ALA A 402 -39.26 30.11 27.34
N LYS A 403 -40.00 29.00 27.20
CA LYS A 403 -40.89 28.47 28.27
C LYS A 403 -40.13 28.08 29.52
N ALA A 404 -38.99 27.37 29.38
CA ALA A 404 -38.16 26.98 30.52
C ALA A 404 -37.60 28.20 31.27
N LYS A 405 -37.13 29.23 30.57
CA LYS A 405 -36.67 30.50 31.18
C LYS A 405 -37.80 31.24 31.85
N SER A 406 -39.05 31.25 31.35
CA SER A 406 -40.20 31.89 31.99
C SER A 406 -40.64 31.15 33.25
N LEU A 407 -40.58 29.82 33.28
CA LEU A 407 -40.90 28.98 34.43
C LEU A 407 -39.85 29.16 35.58
N VAL A 408 -38.57 29.27 35.24
CA VAL A 408 -37.51 29.54 36.21
C VAL A 408 -37.63 30.93 36.79
N LYS A 409 -37.99 31.94 35.99
CA LYS A 409 -38.26 33.30 36.48
C LYS A 409 -39.46 33.35 37.46
N LYS A 410 -40.56 32.63 37.15
CA LYS A 410 -41.74 32.56 38.04
C LYS A 410 -41.49 31.79 39.34
N ARG A 411 -40.52 30.88 39.40
CA ARG A 411 -40.12 30.18 40.63
C ARG A 411 -39.16 31.00 41.53
N ARG A 412 -38.47 32.02 40.98
CA ARG A 412 -37.59 32.90 41.76
C ARG A 412 -38.28 34.16 42.26
N SER A 413 -39.54 34.39 41.88
CA SER A 413 -40.36 35.50 42.31
C SER A 413 -41.51 35.07 43.26
N ARG A 414 -41.45 33.87 43.78
CA ARG A 414 -42.19 33.36 44.92
C ARG A 414 -41.19 32.89 46.02
#